data_565131435c341ac44699a7b77df27007
#
_entry.id   565131435c341ac44699a7b77df27007
#
_cell.length_a   1.000
_cell.length_b   1.000
_cell.length_c   1.000
_cell.angle_alpha   90.00
_cell.angle_beta   90.00
_cell.angle_gamma   90.00
#
_symmetry.space_group_name_H-M   'P 1'
#
loop_
_entity.id
_entity.type
_entity.pdbx_description
1 polymer ?
#
loop_
_entity_poly.entity_id
_entity_poly.type
_entity_poly.pdbx_seq_one_letter_code
_entity_poly.pdbx_strand_id
1 'polypeptide(L)'
;ADGTLADPAMTESLVATVGSLSVAVGLTDWTADITDVSNLQGAYTLDAGFANVTASLDYNRASENTVFGGAVDGIDLGMLTAGGMATYDTDAEAVAYEGTVTLSSLTAYLNGSDTNKLQHIGGEYTLDYNGAELTAGVDYDTDAEDFTPQAGLSFSF
;
A
#
# COMPACT_ATOMS: atom_id res chain seq x y z
N ALA A 1 0.12 1.58 6.21
CA ALA A 1 -0.67 0.96 5.16
C ALA A 1 -0.10 -0.42 4.90
N ASP A 2 -0.90 -1.44 5.09
CA ASP A 2 -0.57 -2.79 4.70
C ASP A 2 -0.44 -2.79 3.16
N GLY A 3 0.75 -3.09 2.65
CA GLY A 3 1.02 -3.20 1.22
C GLY A 3 0.34 -4.41 0.56
N THR A 4 -0.80 -4.80 1.06
CA THR A 4 -1.67 -5.75 0.40
C THR A 4 -2.20 -5.08 -0.86
N LEU A 5 -1.80 -5.61 -2.00
CA LEU A 5 -2.48 -5.38 -3.27
C LEU A 5 -3.98 -5.40 -2.97
N ALA A 6 -4.68 -4.30 -3.27
CA ALA A 6 -6.11 -4.22 -3.05
C ALA A 6 -6.72 -5.48 -3.66
N ASP A 7 -7.42 -6.25 -2.83
CA ASP A 7 -8.08 -7.48 -3.28
C ASP A 7 -9.10 -7.06 -4.36
N PRO A 8 -8.81 -7.22 -5.65
CA PRO A 8 -9.81 -6.96 -6.65
C PRO A 8 -10.96 -7.90 -6.34
N ALA A 9 -12.19 -7.48 -6.58
CA ALA A 9 -13.38 -8.29 -6.38
C ALA A 9 -13.34 -9.50 -7.35
N MET A 10 -12.37 -10.38 -7.14
CA MET A 10 -12.15 -11.62 -7.88
C MET A 10 -12.85 -12.73 -7.15
N THR A 11 -13.67 -13.44 -7.88
CA THR A 11 -14.34 -14.65 -7.36
C THR A 11 -13.31 -15.76 -7.16
N GLU A 12 -12.23 -15.77 -7.96
CA GLU A 12 -11.16 -16.79 -7.93
C GLU A 12 -9.84 -16.20 -8.40
N SER A 13 -8.75 -16.55 -7.74
CA SER A 13 -7.40 -16.14 -8.14
C SER A 13 -6.39 -17.28 -8.02
N LEU A 14 -5.43 -17.30 -8.94
CA LEU A 14 -4.26 -18.15 -8.89
C LEU A 14 -3.05 -17.30 -8.55
N VAL A 15 -2.36 -17.62 -7.46
CA VAL A 15 -1.16 -16.91 -7.01
C VAL A 15 0.04 -17.84 -7.07
N ALA A 16 1.12 -17.39 -7.70
CA ALA A 16 2.41 -18.07 -7.70
C ALA A 16 3.50 -17.15 -7.16
N THR A 17 4.31 -17.65 -6.23
CA THR A 17 5.44 -16.90 -5.67
C THR A 17 6.71 -17.71 -5.86
N VAL A 18 7.73 -17.09 -6.44
CA VAL A 18 9.06 -17.68 -6.64
C VAL A 18 10.12 -16.69 -6.17
N GLY A 19 10.67 -16.95 -4.99
CA GLY A 19 11.60 -16.01 -4.34
C GLY A 19 10.92 -14.67 -4.06
N SER A 20 11.47 -13.61 -4.60
CA SER A 20 10.95 -12.24 -4.47
C SER A 20 9.90 -11.86 -5.52
N LEU A 21 9.57 -12.74 -6.45
CA LEU A 21 8.57 -12.53 -7.48
C LEU A 21 7.23 -13.15 -7.07
N SER A 22 6.18 -12.35 -7.04
CA SER A 22 4.80 -12.79 -6.89
C SER A 22 3.99 -12.42 -8.12
N VAL A 23 3.20 -13.36 -8.62
CA VAL A 23 2.28 -13.15 -9.73
C VAL A 23 0.90 -13.68 -9.33
N ALA A 24 -0.13 -12.89 -9.52
CA ALA A 24 -1.51 -13.29 -9.33
C ALA A 24 -2.30 -13.11 -10.62
N VAL A 25 -3.14 -14.08 -10.92
CA VAL A 25 -4.05 -14.06 -12.07
C VAL A 25 -5.47 -14.22 -11.56
N GLY A 26 -6.31 -13.25 -11.83
CA GLY A 26 -7.74 -13.33 -11.57
C GLY A 26 -8.49 -13.92 -12.75
N LEU A 27 -9.43 -14.80 -12.47
CA LEU A 27 -10.28 -15.45 -13.46
C LEU A 27 -11.73 -15.03 -13.23
N THR A 28 -12.45 -14.72 -14.32
CA THR A 28 -13.86 -14.34 -14.25
C THR A 28 -14.72 -15.55 -13.90
N ASP A 29 -14.43 -16.70 -14.50
CA ASP A 29 -15.10 -17.96 -14.25
C ASP A 29 -14.16 -19.15 -14.49
N TRP A 30 -13.69 -19.75 -13.43
CA TRP A 30 -12.81 -20.91 -13.46
C TRP A 30 -13.44 -22.15 -14.12
N THR A 31 -14.76 -22.30 -14.02
CA THR A 31 -15.48 -23.47 -14.50
C THR A 31 -15.86 -23.38 -15.97
N ALA A 32 -16.00 -22.19 -16.51
CA ALA A 32 -16.44 -21.95 -17.87
C ALA A 32 -15.28 -21.85 -18.87
N ASP A 33 -14.27 -21.03 -18.55
CA ASP A 33 -13.11 -20.82 -19.43
C ASP A 33 -11.88 -20.34 -18.63
N ILE A 34 -10.92 -21.23 -18.45
CA ILE A 34 -9.64 -20.94 -17.78
C ILE A 34 -8.83 -19.83 -18.48
N THR A 35 -9.16 -19.49 -19.72
CA THR A 35 -8.50 -18.43 -20.47
C THR A 35 -9.13 -17.06 -20.27
N ASP A 36 -10.25 -16.96 -19.57
CA ASP A 36 -10.92 -15.70 -19.29
C ASP A 36 -10.29 -14.98 -18.08
N VAL A 37 -9.10 -14.47 -18.29
CA VAL A 37 -8.34 -13.68 -17.31
C VAL A 37 -8.99 -12.32 -17.15
N SER A 38 -9.45 -11.99 -15.94
CA SER A 38 -10.05 -10.69 -15.61
C SER A 38 -9.00 -9.68 -15.14
N ASN A 39 -7.97 -10.16 -14.45
CA ASN A 39 -6.93 -9.33 -13.88
C ASN A 39 -5.57 -10.05 -13.86
N LEU A 40 -4.50 -9.31 -14.05
CA LEU A 40 -3.12 -9.79 -13.94
C LEU A 40 -2.34 -8.85 -13.02
N GLN A 41 -1.82 -9.41 -11.93
CA GLN A 41 -0.99 -8.66 -10.98
C GLN A 41 0.39 -9.28 -10.91
N GLY A 42 1.41 -8.43 -10.76
CA GLY A 42 2.78 -8.86 -10.56
C GLY A 42 3.48 -7.92 -9.59
N ALA A 43 4.29 -8.48 -8.70
CA ALA A 43 5.16 -7.71 -7.83
C ALA A 43 6.52 -8.39 -7.70
N TYR A 44 7.56 -7.59 -7.69
CA TYR A 44 8.93 -8.01 -7.44
C TYR A 44 9.54 -7.16 -6.35
N THR A 45 10.01 -7.81 -5.28
CA THR A 45 10.67 -7.13 -4.16
C THR A 45 12.14 -7.52 -4.13
N LEU A 46 13.00 -6.51 -4.10
CA LEU A 46 14.45 -6.64 -3.97
C LEU A 46 14.87 -6.11 -2.58
N ASP A 47 15.56 -6.95 -1.82
CA ASP A 47 16.31 -6.50 -0.64
C ASP A 47 17.61 -5.83 -1.12
N ALA A 48 17.69 -4.52 -0.96
CA ALA A 48 18.87 -3.73 -1.32
C ALA A 48 19.87 -3.61 -0.15
N GLY A 49 19.60 -4.28 0.99
CA GLY A 49 20.43 -4.27 2.19
C GLY A 49 20.21 -3.06 3.10
N PHE A 50 19.81 -1.93 2.56
CA PHE A 50 19.43 -0.73 3.33
C PHE A 50 17.92 -0.46 3.29
N ALA A 51 17.20 -1.11 2.41
CA ALA A 51 15.75 -0.99 2.21
C ALA A 51 15.24 -2.14 1.34
N ASN A 52 13.94 -2.41 1.41
CA ASN A 52 13.24 -3.23 0.44
C ASN A 52 12.68 -2.34 -0.67
N VAL A 53 12.95 -2.70 -1.91
CA VAL A 53 12.45 -1.99 -3.09
C VAL A 53 11.49 -2.92 -3.83
N THR A 54 10.25 -2.48 -3.99
CA THR A 54 9.20 -3.23 -4.68
C THR A 54 8.77 -2.51 -5.95
N ALA A 55 8.69 -3.25 -7.04
CA ALA A 55 8.02 -2.81 -8.27
C ALA A 55 6.77 -3.67 -8.47
N SER A 56 5.66 -3.07 -8.86
CA SER A 56 4.40 -3.77 -9.08
C SER A 56 3.70 -3.33 -10.35
N LEU A 57 2.87 -4.22 -10.86
CA LEU A 57 1.98 -3.98 -11.99
C LEU A 57 0.65 -4.64 -11.71
N ASP A 58 -0.43 -3.93 -11.96
CA ASP A 58 -1.80 -4.43 -11.94
C ASP A 58 -2.47 -4.08 -13.28
N TYR A 59 -2.94 -5.09 -14.00
CA TYR A 59 -3.65 -4.92 -15.25
C TYR A 59 -5.07 -5.47 -15.12
N ASN A 60 -6.07 -4.62 -15.34
CA ASN A 60 -7.48 -4.99 -15.40
C ASN A 60 -7.95 -5.03 -16.86
N ARG A 61 -8.32 -6.22 -17.30
CA ARG A 61 -8.74 -6.47 -18.70
C ARG A 61 -10.08 -5.82 -19.04
N ALA A 62 -11.00 -5.74 -18.08
CA ALA A 62 -12.35 -5.21 -18.34
C ALA A 62 -12.35 -3.71 -18.61
N SER A 63 -11.47 -2.97 -17.92
CA SER A 63 -11.26 -1.53 -18.12
C SER A 63 -10.08 -1.23 -19.04
N GLU A 64 -9.29 -2.23 -19.45
CA GLU A 64 -8.00 -2.08 -20.15
C GLU A 64 -7.00 -1.19 -19.41
N ASN A 65 -7.22 -1.01 -18.08
CA ASN A 65 -6.40 -0.15 -17.25
C ASN A 65 -5.16 -0.88 -16.72
N THR A 66 -4.06 -0.16 -16.62
CA THR A 66 -2.82 -0.63 -16.00
C THR A 66 -2.37 0.32 -14.92
N VAL A 67 -2.11 -0.21 -13.72
CA VAL A 67 -1.49 0.54 -12.64
C VAL A 67 -0.08 0.02 -12.42
N PHE A 68 0.89 0.91 -12.54
CA PHE A 68 2.29 0.65 -12.18
C PHE A 68 2.54 1.17 -10.77
N GLY A 69 3.26 0.40 -9.97
CA GLY A 69 3.61 0.77 -8.60
C GLY A 69 5.10 0.63 -8.32
N GLY A 70 5.60 1.47 -7.44
CA GLY A 70 6.92 1.37 -6.86
C GLY A 70 6.87 1.74 -5.38
N ALA A 71 7.53 0.94 -4.54
CA ALA A 71 7.63 1.19 -3.11
C ALA A 71 9.06 1.01 -2.63
N VAL A 72 9.43 1.76 -1.62
CA VAL A 72 10.67 1.59 -0.87
C VAL A 72 10.31 1.57 0.61
N ASP A 73 10.65 0.48 1.30
CA ASP A 73 10.31 0.27 2.69
C ASP A 73 11.53 -0.07 3.53
N GLY A 74 11.50 0.35 4.80
CA GLY A 74 12.53 -0.01 5.75
C GLY A 74 13.85 0.71 5.53
N ILE A 75 13.85 1.92 4.96
CA ILE A 75 15.06 2.73 4.87
C ILE A 75 15.53 3.05 6.29
N ASP A 76 16.61 2.40 6.72
CA ASP A 76 17.19 2.61 8.05
C ASP A 76 18.06 3.88 8.05
N LEU A 77 17.61 4.87 8.80
CA LEU A 77 18.32 6.13 9.03
C LEU A 77 18.87 6.22 10.47
N GLY A 78 19.09 5.07 11.11
CA GLY A 78 19.59 4.92 12.46
C GLY A 78 18.47 4.99 13.50
N MET A 79 18.04 6.16 13.92
CA MET A 79 16.92 6.32 14.87
C MET A 79 15.55 6.37 14.20
N LEU A 80 15.53 6.57 12.89
CA LEU A 80 14.34 6.70 12.07
C LEU A 80 14.28 5.56 11.05
N THR A 81 13.08 5.11 10.75
CA THR A 81 12.80 4.27 9.58
C THR A 81 11.90 5.06 8.64
N ALA A 82 12.20 5.04 7.35
CA ALA A 82 11.40 5.72 6.35
C ALA A 82 10.92 4.74 5.28
N GLY A 83 9.82 5.07 4.64
CA GLY A 83 9.26 4.34 3.51
C GLY A 83 8.40 5.24 2.65
N GLY A 84 8.05 4.74 1.49
CA GLY A 84 7.14 5.45 0.62
C GLY A 84 6.78 4.63 -0.59
N MET A 85 5.68 4.98 -1.23
CA MET A 85 5.25 4.38 -2.47
C MET A 85 4.69 5.41 -3.43
N ALA A 86 4.70 5.08 -4.71
CA ALA A 86 4.00 5.82 -5.73
C ALA A 86 3.37 4.83 -6.73
N THR A 87 2.20 5.20 -7.24
CA THR A 87 1.51 4.46 -8.28
C THR A 87 1.16 5.38 -9.43
N TYR A 88 1.15 4.85 -10.64
CA TYR A 88 0.68 5.51 -11.84
C TYR A 88 -0.45 4.70 -12.47
N ASP A 89 -1.61 5.32 -12.58
CA ASP A 89 -2.80 4.78 -13.22
C ASP A 89 -2.87 5.28 -14.66
N THR A 90 -2.89 4.35 -15.64
CA THR A 90 -2.86 4.71 -17.06
C THR A 90 -4.16 5.26 -17.59
N ASP A 91 -5.29 4.89 -16.98
CA ASP A 91 -6.62 5.32 -17.41
C ASP A 91 -6.95 6.71 -16.86
N ALA A 92 -6.61 6.92 -15.60
CA ALA A 92 -6.74 8.23 -14.95
C ALA A 92 -5.62 9.21 -15.37
N GLU A 93 -4.53 8.72 -15.98
CA GLU A 93 -3.31 9.49 -16.25
C GLU A 93 -2.78 10.18 -14.97
N ALA A 94 -2.93 9.52 -13.81
CA ALA A 94 -2.71 10.10 -12.50
C ALA A 94 -1.64 9.36 -11.70
N VAL A 95 -0.85 10.11 -10.94
CA VAL A 95 0.09 9.60 -9.96
C VAL A 95 -0.49 9.76 -8.56
N ALA A 96 -0.48 8.70 -7.75
CA ALA A 96 -0.72 8.78 -6.32
C ALA A 96 0.59 8.43 -5.57
N TYR A 97 0.81 9.04 -4.41
CA TYR A 97 2.00 8.80 -3.61
C TYR A 97 1.71 8.83 -2.12
N GLU A 98 2.54 8.11 -1.37
CA GLU A 98 2.52 8.06 0.08
C GLU A 98 3.96 8.05 0.60
N GLY A 99 4.19 8.67 1.76
CA GLY A 99 5.46 8.65 2.47
C GLY A 99 5.24 8.48 3.96
N THR A 100 6.11 7.72 4.60
CA THR A 100 6.07 7.45 6.04
C THR A 100 7.45 7.63 6.67
N VAL A 101 7.46 8.13 7.90
CA VAL A 101 8.66 8.17 8.74
C VAL A 101 8.27 7.73 10.14
N THR A 102 8.98 6.73 10.67
CA THR A 102 8.75 6.18 11.99
C THR A 102 9.95 6.41 12.90
N LEU A 103 9.69 6.95 14.08
CA LEU A 103 10.64 7.11 15.17
C LEU A 103 10.10 6.36 16.39
N SER A 104 10.63 5.15 16.66
CA SER A 104 10.12 4.29 17.73
C SER A 104 8.62 4.05 17.61
N SER A 105 7.82 4.62 18.51
CA SER A 105 6.36 4.48 18.54
C SER A 105 5.60 5.60 17.81
N LEU A 106 6.31 6.56 17.24
CA LEU A 106 5.71 7.68 16.53
C LEU A 106 5.88 7.49 15.02
N THR A 107 4.78 7.45 14.29
CA THR A 107 4.78 7.43 12.83
C THR A 107 4.17 8.72 12.30
N ALA A 108 4.86 9.39 11.41
CA ALA A 108 4.33 10.48 10.61
C ALA A 108 4.12 10.00 9.18
N TYR A 109 3.05 10.43 8.55
CA TYR A 109 2.75 10.07 7.17
C TYR A 109 2.21 11.25 6.37
N LEU A 110 2.33 11.14 5.07
CA LEU A 110 1.72 12.04 4.11
C LEU A 110 1.27 11.23 2.89
N ASN A 111 0.21 11.65 2.25
CA ASN A 111 -0.19 11.13 0.95
C ASN A 111 -0.75 12.23 0.05
N GLY A 112 -0.83 11.94 -1.22
CA GLY A 112 -1.35 12.87 -2.20
C GLY A 112 -1.35 12.29 -3.60
N SER A 113 -1.69 13.13 -4.57
CA SER A 113 -1.66 12.80 -5.98
C SER A 113 -1.23 14.01 -6.82
N ASP A 114 -0.94 13.79 -8.09
CA ASP A 114 -0.65 14.87 -9.02
C ASP A 114 -1.85 15.80 -9.24
N THR A 115 -3.07 15.27 -9.11
CA THR A 115 -4.33 16.03 -9.25
C THR A 115 -4.62 16.86 -8.00
N ASN A 116 -4.50 16.26 -6.80
CA ASN A 116 -4.82 16.89 -5.51
C ASN A 116 -3.57 17.11 -4.65
N LYS A 117 -2.40 17.21 -5.28
CA LYS A 117 -1.13 17.46 -4.59
C LYS A 117 -1.02 16.67 -3.27
N LEU A 118 -0.83 17.38 -2.16
CA LEU A 118 -0.82 16.81 -0.83
C LEU A 118 -2.25 16.78 -0.29
N GLN A 119 -2.79 15.59 0.00
CA GLN A 119 -4.17 15.40 0.48
C GLN A 119 -4.22 15.28 2.00
N HIS A 120 -3.37 14.44 2.56
CA HIS A 120 -3.34 14.19 4.00
C HIS A 120 -1.94 14.29 4.56
N ILE A 121 -1.86 14.84 5.76
CA ILE A 121 -0.67 14.79 6.63
C ILE A 121 -1.15 14.34 7.99
N GLY A 122 -0.53 13.30 8.53
CA GLY A 122 -0.91 12.79 9.82
C GLY A 122 0.24 12.29 10.64
N GLY A 123 -0.08 11.97 11.87
CA GLY A 123 0.84 11.33 12.79
C GLY A 123 0.10 10.44 13.77
N GLU A 124 0.72 9.33 14.10
CA GLU A 124 0.18 8.33 14.99
C GLU A 124 1.23 7.91 16.02
N TYR A 125 0.81 7.78 17.25
CA TYR A 125 1.60 7.22 18.34
C TYR A 125 1.03 5.88 18.77
N THR A 126 1.85 4.84 18.77
CA THR A 126 1.48 3.49 19.18
C THR A 126 2.19 3.12 20.47
N LEU A 127 1.44 2.71 21.48
CA LEU A 127 1.94 2.21 22.75
C LEU A 127 1.56 0.74 22.92
N ASP A 128 2.57 -0.10 23.06
CA ASP A 128 2.41 -1.53 23.34
C ASP A 128 2.56 -1.79 24.84
N TYR A 129 1.54 -2.34 25.47
CA TYR A 129 1.55 -2.65 26.90
C TYR A 129 0.90 -4.01 27.20
N ASN A 130 1.73 -5.01 27.52
CA ASN A 130 1.29 -6.34 27.93
C ASN A 130 0.26 -7.02 26.99
N GLY A 131 0.45 -6.94 25.68
CA GLY A 131 -0.45 -7.52 24.69
C GLY A 131 -1.68 -6.66 24.37
N ALA A 132 -1.75 -5.47 24.94
CA ALA A 132 -2.65 -4.42 24.50
C ALA A 132 -1.88 -3.38 23.69
N GLU A 133 -2.37 -3.02 22.51
CA GLU A 133 -1.83 -1.95 21.69
C GLU A 133 -2.81 -0.77 21.74
N LEU A 134 -2.34 0.38 22.17
CA LEU A 134 -3.07 1.63 22.15
C LEU A 134 -2.50 2.53 21.08
N THR A 135 -3.34 2.99 20.17
CA THR A 135 -3.01 3.92 19.11
C THR A 135 -3.71 5.24 19.31
N ALA A 136 -3.03 6.34 19.12
CA ALA A 136 -3.62 7.67 19.11
C ALA A 136 -2.95 8.51 18.03
N GLY A 137 -3.74 9.17 17.20
CA GLY A 137 -3.23 9.93 16.08
C GLY A 137 -4.13 11.10 15.70
N VAL A 138 -3.63 11.86 14.75
CA VAL A 138 -4.37 12.94 14.10
C VAL A 138 -4.02 12.94 12.62
N ASP A 139 -5.05 13.12 11.81
CA ASP A 139 -4.96 13.33 10.37
C ASP A 139 -5.45 14.74 10.02
N TYR A 140 -4.74 15.42 9.16
CA TYR A 140 -5.14 16.69 8.58
C TYR A 140 -5.43 16.52 7.09
N ASP A 141 -6.69 16.70 6.72
CA ASP A 141 -7.12 16.77 5.33
C ASP A 141 -6.88 18.18 4.79
N THR A 142 -6.04 18.31 3.78
CA THR A 142 -5.66 19.61 3.22
C THR A 142 -6.74 20.20 2.31
N ASP A 143 -7.61 19.37 1.74
CA ASP A 143 -8.71 19.81 0.88
C ASP A 143 -9.90 20.28 1.71
N ALA A 144 -10.24 19.54 2.77
CA ALA A 144 -11.29 19.90 3.71
C ALA A 144 -10.85 20.95 4.73
N GLU A 145 -9.54 21.18 4.89
CA GLU A 145 -8.93 22.01 5.92
C GLU A 145 -9.36 21.59 7.34
N ASP A 146 -9.49 20.27 7.59
CA ASP A 146 -10.03 19.73 8.84
C ASP A 146 -9.10 18.71 9.49
N PHE A 147 -9.18 18.61 10.82
CA PHE A 147 -8.44 17.64 11.62
C PHE A 147 -9.35 16.51 12.08
N THR A 148 -8.93 15.28 11.79
CA THR A 148 -9.63 14.09 12.27
C THR A 148 -8.78 13.37 13.32
N PRO A 149 -9.17 13.39 14.61
CA PRO A 149 -8.49 12.61 15.63
C PRO A 149 -8.84 11.12 15.47
N GLN A 150 -7.84 10.27 15.71
CA GLN A 150 -7.95 8.83 15.64
C GLN A 150 -7.53 8.20 16.97
N ALA A 151 -8.24 7.16 17.40
CA ALA A 151 -7.83 6.35 18.55
C ALA A 151 -8.24 4.90 18.33
N GLY A 152 -7.35 3.99 18.67
CA GLY A 152 -7.55 2.55 18.55
C GLY A 152 -7.09 1.81 19.80
N LEU A 153 -7.71 0.67 20.07
CA LEU A 153 -7.27 -0.27 21.08
C LEU A 153 -7.44 -1.68 20.53
N SER A 154 -6.35 -2.43 20.49
CA SER A 154 -6.34 -3.82 20.07
C SER A 154 -5.75 -4.71 21.16
N PHE A 155 -6.14 -5.99 21.18
CA PHE A 155 -5.62 -6.99 22.10
C PHE A 155 -5.17 -8.22 21.33
N SER A 156 -3.96 -8.70 21.62
CA SER A 156 -3.48 -10.02 21.14
C SER A 156 -3.48 -11.00 22.31
N PHE A 157 -4.14 -12.16 22.13
CA PHE A 157 -4.26 -13.23 23.10
C PHE A 157 -3.43 -14.45 22.67
#